data_b2500b35fea8587160f14c17df0519ab
#
_entry.id   b2500b35fea8587160f14c17df0519ab
#
_cell.length_a   1.000
_cell.length_b   1.000
_cell.length_c   1.000
_cell.angle_alpha   90.00
_cell.angle_beta   90.00
_cell.angle_gamma   90.00
#
_symmetry.space_group_name_H-M   'P 1'
#
loop_
_entity.id
_entity.type
_entity.pdbx_description
1 polymer ?
#
loop_
_entity_poly.entity_id
_entity_poly.type
_entity_poly.pdbx_seq_one_letter_code
_entity_poly.pdbx_strand_id
1 'polypeptide(L)'
;MSVADWAVKNKAILMAGVLISAVTIYLIFDVNYEECDDKDNCLVVAFEVQDTYLIWDKNPQHLADKLSSLTGMDVEIYPVPDSGAAIEAVDKGNADIAFMDGAAAWLAWEVYGLEVLAAEEKADGRVYYNATA
;
A
#
# COMPACT_ATOMS: atom_id res chain seq x y z
N MET A 1 -14.37 -14.88 -45.33
CA MET A 1 -14.01 -13.62 -44.64
C MET A 1 -13.01 -13.99 -43.56
N SER A 2 -11.78 -13.49 -43.67
CA SER A 2 -10.75 -13.85 -42.66
C SER A 2 -10.98 -13.09 -41.36
N VAL A 3 -10.48 -13.62 -40.23
CA VAL A 3 -10.54 -12.93 -38.92
C VAL A 3 -9.90 -11.54 -39.00
N ALA A 4 -8.83 -11.41 -39.82
CA ALA A 4 -8.16 -10.14 -40.05
C ALA A 4 -9.04 -9.11 -40.77
N ASP A 5 -9.83 -9.52 -41.76
CA ASP A 5 -10.74 -8.64 -42.53
C ASP A 5 -11.88 -8.15 -41.63
N TRP A 6 -12.39 -9.03 -40.74
CA TRP A 6 -13.41 -8.69 -39.80
C TRP A 6 -12.87 -7.66 -38.75
N ALA A 7 -11.66 -7.87 -38.23
CA ALA A 7 -11.03 -6.98 -37.26
C ALA A 7 -10.77 -5.56 -37.83
N VAL A 8 -10.31 -5.48 -39.09
CA VAL A 8 -10.11 -4.19 -39.73
C VAL A 8 -11.42 -3.43 -39.94
N LYS A 9 -12.48 -4.13 -40.30
CA LYS A 9 -13.81 -3.53 -40.51
C LYS A 9 -14.48 -3.08 -39.23
N ASN A 10 -14.16 -3.72 -38.10
CA ASN A 10 -14.80 -3.48 -36.79
C ASN A 10 -13.85 -2.88 -35.75
N LYS A 11 -12.78 -2.18 -36.19
CA LYS A 11 -11.78 -1.60 -35.26
C LYS A 11 -12.39 -0.69 -34.19
N ALA A 12 -13.45 0.06 -34.51
CA ALA A 12 -14.12 0.92 -33.52
C ALA A 12 -14.77 0.11 -32.40
N ILE A 13 -15.35 -1.06 -32.72
CA ILE A 13 -15.96 -1.95 -31.73
C ILE A 13 -14.87 -2.61 -30.88
N LEU A 14 -13.76 -3.03 -31.48
CA LEU A 14 -12.61 -3.60 -30.76
C LEU A 14 -11.97 -2.59 -29.82
N MET A 15 -11.76 -1.35 -30.29
CA MET A 15 -11.21 -0.27 -29.44
C MET A 15 -12.15 0.09 -28.31
N ALA A 16 -13.47 0.14 -28.55
CA ALA A 16 -14.45 0.38 -27.47
C ALA A 16 -14.45 -0.77 -26.46
N GLY A 17 -14.34 -2.02 -26.89
CA GLY A 17 -14.23 -3.19 -26.00
C GLY A 17 -12.99 -3.16 -25.12
N VAL A 18 -11.83 -2.78 -25.67
CA VAL A 18 -10.57 -2.64 -24.91
C VAL A 18 -10.67 -1.50 -23.90
N LEU A 19 -11.26 -0.37 -24.28
CA LEU A 19 -11.45 0.77 -23.35
C LEU A 19 -12.40 0.43 -22.22
N ILE A 20 -13.52 -0.24 -22.50
CA ILE A 20 -14.49 -0.67 -21.48
C ILE A 20 -13.84 -1.68 -20.53
N SER A 21 -13.06 -2.65 -21.05
CA SER A 21 -12.36 -3.62 -20.19
C SER A 21 -11.28 -2.97 -19.32
N ALA A 22 -10.56 -2.00 -19.85
CA ALA A 22 -9.55 -1.26 -19.06
C ALA A 22 -10.20 -0.43 -17.95
N VAL A 23 -11.31 0.23 -18.22
CA VAL A 23 -12.07 1.00 -17.22
C VAL A 23 -12.68 0.09 -16.17
N THR A 24 -13.26 -1.06 -16.57
CA THR A 24 -13.81 -2.02 -15.59
C THR A 24 -12.70 -2.64 -14.73
N ILE A 25 -11.54 -2.96 -15.28
CA ILE A 25 -10.41 -3.45 -14.50
C ILE A 25 -9.97 -2.36 -13.51
N TYR A 26 -9.83 -1.12 -13.94
CA TYR A 26 -9.47 0.00 -13.07
C TYR A 26 -10.45 0.17 -11.89
N LEU A 27 -11.76 0.11 -12.15
CA LEU A 27 -12.81 0.23 -11.13
C LEU A 27 -12.90 -0.97 -10.17
N ILE A 28 -12.44 -2.16 -10.59
CA ILE A 28 -12.44 -3.36 -9.73
C ILE A 28 -11.21 -3.38 -8.80
N PHE A 29 -10.11 -2.77 -9.22
CA PHE A 29 -8.86 -2.70 -8.46
C PHE A 29 -8.72 -1.43 -7.60
N ASP A 30 -9.71 -0.53 -7.60
CA ASP A 30 -9.76 0.58 -6.66
C ASP A 30 -10.06 0.03 -5.26
N VAL A 31 -9.00 -0.33 -4.54
CA VAL A 31 -9.10 -0.52 -3.09
C VAL A 31 -9.32 0.88 -2.53
N ASN A 32 -10.58 1.20 -2.21
CA ASN A 32 -10.90 2.46 -1.54
C ASN A 32 -10.27 2.42 -0.14
N TYR A 33 -9.14 3.06 0.02
CA TYR A 33 -8.65 3.45 1.34
C TYR A 33 -9.45 4.67 1.77
N GLU A 34 -9.89 4.68 3.02
CA GLU A 34 -10.60 5.83 3.57
C GLU A 34 -9.59 6.98 3.72
N GLU A 35 -9.87 8.09 3.02
CA GLU A 35 -9.10 9.32 3.12
C GLU A 35 -9.61 10.12 4.33
N CYS A 36 -8.70 10.75 5.08
CA CYS A 36 -9.11 11.54 6.23
C CYS A 36 -9.85 12.81 5.83
N ASP A 37 -10.98 13.07 6.49
CA ASP A 37 -11.76 14.31 6.30
C ASP A 37 -11.05 15.54 6.90
N ASP A 38 -10.39 15.37 8.04
CA ASP A 38 -9.66 16.43 8.77
C ASP A 38 -8.15 16.12 8.80
N LYS A 39 -7.40 16.84 7.99
CA LYS A 39 -5.93 16.66 7.86
C LYS A 39 -5.15 17.04 9.14
N ASP A 40 -5.71 17.89 9.99
CA ASP A 40 -5.05 18.28 11.24
C ASP A 40 -5.17 17.19 12.33
N ASN A 41 -6.10 16.25 12.16
CA ASN A 41 -6.32 15.11 13.05
C ASN A 41 -6.16 13.76 12.32
N CYS A 42 -5.35 13.73 11.26
CA CYS A 42 -5.10 12.56 10.44
C CYS A 42 -3.70 12.01 10.68
N LEU A 43 -3.60 10.69 10.78
CA LEU A 43 -2.34 9.95 10.79
C LEU A 43 -2.23 9.13 9.50
N VAL A 44 -1.31 9.50 8.62
CA VAL A 44 -1.09 8.82 7.35
C VAL A 44 -0.04 7.73 7.53
N VAL A 45 -0.42 6.49 7.24
CA VAL A 45 0.42 5.30 7.44
C VAL A 45 0.78 4.67 6.11
N ALA A 46 2.06 4.73 5.71
CA ALA A 46 2.56 4.04 4.53
C ALA A 46 2.65 2.54 4.78
N PHE A 47 2.02 1.77 3.90
CA PHE A 47 1.94 0.32 4.02
C PHE A 47 2.21 -0.35 2.67
N GLU A 48 3.14 -1.33 2.66
CA GLU A 48 3.48 -2.07 1.45
C GLU A 48 2.31 -2.96 1.01
N VAL A 49 1.84 -2.75 -0.22
CA VAL A 49 0.75 -3.52 -0.82
C VAL A 49 1.29 -4.85 -1.32
N GLN A 50 0.91 -5.95 -0.66
CA GLN A 50 1.21 -7.30 -1.10
C GLN A 50 -0.05 -7.94 -1.70
N ASP A 51 0.11 -8.83 -2.68
CA ASP A 51 -0.99 -9.56 -3.36
C ASP A 51 -1.90 -10.35 -2.39
N THR A 52 -1.49 -10.50 -1.14
CA THR A 52 -2.20 -11.23 -0.09
C THR A 52 -3.26 -10.40 0.66
N TYR A 53 -3.42 -9.11 0.37
CA TYR A 53 -4.42 -8.24 1.05
C TYR A 53 -5.87 -8.52 0.66
N LEU A 54 -6.09 -9.34 -0.34
CA LEU A 54 -7.41 -9.91 -0.64
C LEU A 54 -7.90 -10.88 0.45
N ILE A 55 -7.00 -11.30 1.35
CA ILE A 55 -7.34 -12.14 2.51
C ILE A 55 -7.76 -11.20 3.65
N TRP A 56 -8.98 -11.37 4.13
CA TRP A 56 -9.66 -10.51 5.13
C TRP A 56 -8.80 -10.14 6.36
N ASP A 57 -8.05 -11.09 6.92
CA ASP A 57 -7.21 -10.93 8.11
C ASP A 57 -5.88 -10.20 7.86
N LYS A 58 -5.56 -9.90 6.59
CA LYS A 58 -4.36 -9.15 6.19
C LYS A 58 -4.68 -7.79 5.57
N ASN A 59 -5.92 -7.34 5.65
CA ASN A 59 -6.30 -6.03 5.16
C ASN A 59 -5.71 -4.93 6.07
N PRO A 60 -4.89 -4.01 5.55
CA PRO A 60 -4.30 -2.94 6.32
C PRO A 60 -5.34 -2.00 6.97
N GLN A 61 -6.58 -1.97 6.46
CA GLN A 61 -7.66 -1.19 7.06
C GLN A 61 -7.97 -1.63 8.50
N HIS A 62 -7.89 -2.92 8.84
CA HIS A 62 -8.06 -3.37 10.23
C HIS A 62 -7.01 -2.79 11.18
N LEU A 63 -5.77 -2.57 10.67
CA LEU A 63 -4.74 -1.88 11.44
C LEU A 63 -5.09 -0.40 11.62
N ALA A 64 -5.53 0.27 10.55
CA ALA A 64 -5.98 1.65 10.59
C ALA A 64 -7.12 1.84 11.60
N ASP A 65 -8.16 1.02 11.53
CA ASP A 65 -9.29 1.04 12.47
C ASP A 65 -8.83 0.87 13.92
N LYS A 66 -7.86 -0.03 14.13
CA LYS A 66 -7.30 -0.28 15.47
C LYS A 66 -6.48 0.92 15.97
N LEU A 67 -5.64 1.49 15.13
CA LEU A 67 -4.86 2.69 15.46
C LEU A 67 -5.79 3.87 15.75
N SER A 68 -6.79 4.10 14.90
CA SER A 68 -7.80 5.15 15.13
C SER A 68 -8.51 4.98 16.46
N SER A 69 -8.93 3.76 16.81
CA SER A 69 -9.58 3.47 18.09
C SER A 69 -8.70 3.72 19.32
N LEU A 70 -7.37 3.63 19.17
CA LEU A 70 -6.41 3.79 20.27
C LEU A 70 -5.92 5.23 20.41
N THR A 71 -5.76 5.94 19.28
CA THR A 71 -5.21 7.30 19.25
C THR A 71 -6.31 8.37 19.31
N GLY A 72 -7.50 8.03 18.83
CA GLY A 72 -8.59 9.00 18.63
C GLY A 72 -8.38 9.89 17.40
N MET A 73 -7.40 9.58 16.56
CA MET A 73 -7.12 10.24 15.29
C MET A 73 -7.74 9.45 14.14
N ASP A 74 -8.06 10.13 13.05
CA ASP A 74 -8.36 9.45 11.78
C ASP A 74 -7.08 8.84 11.23
N VAL A 75 -7.16 7.64 10.63
CA VAL A 75 -5.99 6.93 10.12
C VAL A 75 -6.21 6.57 8.65
N GLU A 76 -5.36 7.13 7.81
CA GLU A 76 -5.33 6.88 6.37
C GLU A 76 -4.22 5.90 6.02
N ILE A 77 -4.53 4.89 5.21
CA ILE A 77 -3.52 3.99 4.65
C ILE A 77 -3.02 4.57 3.32
N TYR A 78 -1.72 4.84 3.26
CA TYR A 78 -1.02 5.26 2.05
C TYR A 78 -0.33 4.03 1.42
N PRO A 79 -0.90 3.47 0.34
CA PRO A 79 -0.37 2.24 -0.25
C PRO A 79 0.92 2.51 -1.01
N VAL A 80 1.94 1.71 -0.75
CA VAL A 80 3.24 1.79 -1.42
C VAL A 80 3.62 0.44 -2.05
N PRO A 81 4.33 0.42 -3.18
CA PRO A 81 4.70 -0.82 -3.87
C PRO A 81 5.82 -1.60 -3.18
N ASP A 82 6.67 -0.93 -2.42
CA ASP A 82 7.82 -1.54 -1.74
C ASP A 82 8.31 -0.67 -0.57
N SER A 83 9.22 -1.21 0.22
CA SER A 83 9.80 -0.51 1.38
C SER A 83 10.63 0.74 1.01
N GLY A 84 11.18 0.81 -0.19
CA GLY A 84 11.87 2.01 -0.69
C GLY A 84 10.91 3.18 -0.88
N ALA A 85 9.74 2.90 -1.49
CA ALA A 85 8.66 3.89 -1.62
C ALA A 85 8.07 4.28 -0.25
N ALA A 86 8.07 3.37 0.73
CA ALA A 86 7.67 3.67 2.11
C ALA A 86 8.60 4.67 2.77
N ILE A 87 9.93 4.50 2.62
CA ILE A 87 10.94 5.44 3.10
C ILE A 87 10.72 6.81 2.45
N GLU A 88 10.57 6.86 1.12
CA GLU A 88 10.32 8.11 0.40
C GLU A 88 9.03 8.81 0.82
N ALA A 89 7.98 8.07 1.12
CA ALA A 89 6.71 8.63 1.56
C ALA A 89 6.88 9.41 2.87
N VAL A 90 7.61 8.85 3.84
CA VAL A 90 7.88 9.53 5.13
C VAL A 90 8.87 10.67 4.96
N ASP A 91 9.97 10.46 4.22
CA ASP A 91 10.99 11.49 3.99
C ASP A 91 10.43 12.76 3.31
N LYS A 92 9.46 12.58 2.41
CA LYS A 92 8.78 13.67 1.70
C LYS A 92 7.55 14.23 2.41
N GLY A 93 7.17 13.66 3.56
CA GLY A 93 5.99 14.09 4.31
C GLY A 93 4.65 13.70 3.68
N ASN A 94 4.64 12.67 2.82
CA ASN A 94 3.42 12.08 2.28
C ASN A 94 2.79 11.05 3.23
N ALA A 95 3.57 10.57 4.19
CA ALA A 95 3.13 9.73 5.30
C ALA A 95 3.84 10.12 6.59
N ASP A 96 3.19 9.91 7.72
CA ASP A 96 3.74 10.19 9.05
C ASP A 96 4.48 8.99 9.62
N ILE A 97 4.01 7.79 9.30
CA ILE A 97 4.57 6.52 9.77
C ILE A 97 4.65 5.56 8.58
N ALA A 98 5.63 4.65 8.60
CA ALA A 98 5.72 3.56 7.64
C ALA A 98 5.99 2.22 8.33
N PHE A 99 5.35 1.17 7.82
CA PHE A 99 5.69 -0.20 8.14
C PHE A 99 6.66 -0.74 7.08
N MET A 100 7.79 -1.27 7.54
CA MET A 100 8.84 -1.79 6.65
C MET A 100 9.62 -2.91 7.31
N ASP A 101 10.38 -3.66 6.52
CA ASP A 101 11.27 -4.70 7.04
C ASP A 101 12.50 -4.11 7.76
N GLY A 102 13.24 -4.95 8.49
CA GLY A 102 14.37 -4.50 9.30
C GLY A 102 15.54 -3.92 8.48
N ALA A 103 15.74 -4.34 7.23
CA ALA A 103 16.80 -3.80 6.37
C ALA A 103 16.43 -2.41 5.87
N ALA A 104 15.18 -2.22 5.47
CA ALA A 104 14.65 -0.91 5.08
C ALA A 104 14.59 0.05 6.27
N ALA A 105 14.19 -0.42 7.46
CA ALA A 105 14.18 0.39 8.67
C ALA A 105 15.59 0.87 9.07
N TRP A 106 16.61 0.01 8.92
CA TRP A 106 18.01 0.41 9.11
C TRP A 106 18.45 1.47 8.10
N LEU A 107 18.11 1.30 6.82
CA LEU A 107 18.42 2.27 5.77
C LEU A 107 17.72 3.62 6.03
N ALA A 108 16.45 3.58 6.43
CA ALA A 108 15.66 4.76 6.77
C ALA A 108 16.30 5.56 7.90
N TRP A 109 16.74 4.87 8.94
CA TRP A 109 17.44 5.49 10.07
C TRP A 109 18.81 6.03 9.70
N GLU A 110 19.67 5.23 9.04
CA GLU A 110 21.09 5.58 8.78
C GLU A 110 21.23 6.67 7.70
N VAL A 111 20.41 6.64 6.65
CA VAL A 111 20.56 7.50 5.46
C VAL A 111 19.61 8.69 5.50
N TYR A 112 18.36 8.47 5.93
CA TYR A 112 17.31 9.48 5.90
C TYR A 112 17.04 10.11 7.27
N GLY A 113 17.65 9.56 8.34
CA GLY A 113 17.48 10.08 9.70
C GLY A 113 16.08 9.86 10.27
N LEU A 114 15.32 8.89 9.73
CA LEU A 114 14.01 8.55 10.24
C LEU A 114 14.14 7.79 11.57
N GLU A 115 13.19 8.00 12.47
CA GLU A 115 13.20 7.38 13.79
C GLU A 115 12.46 6.05 13.78
N VAL A 116 13.04 5.00 14.37
CA VAL A 116 12.39 3.71 14.58
C VAL A 116 11.55 3.78 15.84
N LEU A 117 10.22 3.79 15.70
CA LEU A 117 9.29 3.91 16.81
C LEU A 117 9.06 2.59 17.54
N ALA A 118 8.97 1.48 16.80
CA ALA A 118 8.68 0.16 17.35
C ALA A 118 9.24 -0.94 16.44
N ALA A 119 9.44 -2.11 17.01
CA ALA A 119 9.77 -3.34 16.28
C ALA A 119 8.80 -4.44 16.69
N GLU A 120 8.42 -5.30 15.72
CA GLU A 120 7.59 -6.45 16.00
C GLU A 120 8.31 -7.44 16.90
N GLU A 121 7.71 -7.79 18.03
CA GLU A 121 8.16 -8.87 18.91
C GLU A 121 7.47 -10.19 18.51
N LYS A 122 8.27 -11.20 18.24
CA LYS A 122 7.77 -12.55 17.97
C LYS A 122 7.23 -13.20 19.25
N ALA A 123 6.43 -14.25 19.08
CA ALA A 123 5.86 -15.01 20.19
C ALA A 123 6.92 -15.62 21.15
N ASP A 124 8.16 -15.72 20.72
CA ASP A 124 9.30 -16.19 21.52
C ASP A 124 10.12 -15.05 22.17
N GLY A 125 9.64 -13.80 22.10
CA GLY A 125 10.28 -12.64 22.68
C GLY A 125 11.44 -12.05 21.86
N ARG A 126 11.68 -12.55 20.63
CA ARG A 126 12.74 -12.02 19.76
C ARG A 126 12.22 -10.90 18.87
N VAL A 127 13.03 -9.85 18.71
CA VAL A 127 12.80 -8.72 17.79
C VAL A 127 13.71 -8.78 16.55
N TYR A 128 14.39 -9.90 16.30
CA TYR A 128 15.34 -10.06 15.21
C TYR A 128 15.19 -11.41 14.51
N TYR A 129 15.69 -11.48 13.27
CA TYR A 129 15.80 -12.68 12.46
C TYR A 129 17.28 -13.08 12.37
N ASN A 130 17.59 -14.37 12.55
CA ASN A 130 18.90 -14.88 12.21
C ASN A 130 18.93 -15.22 10.73
N ALA A 131 19.81 -14.58 9.96
CA ALA A 131 20.15 -15.04 8.63
C ALA A 131 21.13 -16.20 8.79
N THR A 132 20.74 -17.42 8.36
CA THR A 132 21.66 -18.54 8.18
C THR A 132 22.12 -18.52 6.74
N ALA A 133 23.43 -18.38 6.54
CA ALA A 133 24.09 -18.57 5.24
C ALA A 133 24.23 -20.07 4.93
#